data_0d31aaa0490347240861af9ee7579008
#
_entry.id   0d31aaa0490347240861af9ee7579008
#
_cell.length_a   1.000
_cell.length_b   1.000
_cell.length_c   1.000
_cell.angle_alpha   90.00
_cell.angle_beta   90.00
_cell.angle_gamma   90.00
#
_symmetry.space_group_name_H-M   'P 1'
#
loop_
_entity.id
_entity.type
_entity.pdbx_description
1 polymer ?
#
loop_
_entity_poly.entity_id
_entity_poly.type
_entity_poly.pdbx_seq_one_letter_code
_entity_poly.pdbx_strand_id
1 'polypeptide(L)'
;MSRAPRTDASPEGPNPSTSPSAPPLDSAFTWHSESAEPAPARLSPVNDRLSADTALKRVRRGEFLLYSGDFHNAKQLLGALSRRLPQPAKARSPLEAFRAERRARQLEHETLSRIVVSLDRDYRLGLARAPDTSLACHQVWGDSTTDTTVVPLKQLLGMLGAAEWRRKGLAVPGLTGLLHPHYGVYLPTRTDYVELLNSFTEVKGKRVFDIGTGTGVLSFILLQRGAASVQATDCDSRAVACSRENAERLGLGKRFQVAEADLFPKGTADLVVCNPPWIPEPPKNRVDRAVFDEDSQFLRRFLEGLSASLAPGGVGLLLLSDLAVLLGLRPPGWLEAEFERCGLSVQWARSTPARHSKAKDASDPLHMARSRERTTLYCLKPVSP
;
A
#
# COMPACT_ATOMS: atom_id res chain seq x y z
N MET A 1 -77.22 15.92 -35.91
CA MET A 1 -76.26 17.02 -35.64
C MET A 1 -75.99 17.02 -34.12
N SER A 2 -74.91 16.43 -33.67
CA SER A 2 -74.49 16.62 -32.31
C SER A 2 -72.97 16.39 -32.23
N ARG A 3 -72.26 17.42 -31.86
CA ARG A 3 -70.83 17.46 -31.68
C ARG A 3 -70.44 16.76 -30.36
N ALA A 4 -69.51 15.80 -30.44
CA ALA A 4 -68.82 15.28 -29.27
C ALA A 4 -67.65 16.17 -28.85
N PRO A 5 -67.32 16.32 -27.53
CA PRO A 5 -66.19 17.08 -27.07
C PRO A 5 -64.89 16.27 -27.12
N ARG A 6 -63.79 16.91 -27.59
CA ARG A 6 -62.42 16.36 -27.53
C ARG A 6 -61.89 16.53 -26.08
N THR A 7 -61.47 15.44 -25.47
CA THR A 7 -60.67 15.45 -24.27
C THR A 7 -59.17 15.45 -24.67
N ASP A 8 -58.51 16.51 -24.44
CA ASP A 8 -57.04 16.67 -24.51
C ASP A 8 -56.47 16.12 -23.20
N ALA A 9 -55.81 14.97 -23.30
CA ALA A 9 -54.99 14.45 -22.20
C ALA A 9 -53.52 14.48 -22.63
N SER A 10 -52.79 15.49 -22.17
CA SER A 10 -51.34 15.53 -22.25
C SER A 10 -50.73 14.50 -21.31
N PRO A 11 -49.71 13.74 -21.69
CA PRO A 11 -49.02 12.83 -20.78
C PRO A 11 -48.15 13.62 -19.81
N GLU A 12 -48.40 13.50 -18.53
CA GLU A 12 -47.49 13.95 -17.48
C GLU A 12 -46.15 13.20 -17.60
N GLY A 13 -45.07 13.94 -17.83
CA GLY A 13 -43.71 13.45 -17.80
C GLY A 13 -43.29 12.99 -16.41
N PRO A 14 -42.30 12.08 -16.27
CA PRO A 14 -41.89 11.56 -14.99
C PRO A 14 -41.27 12.66 -14.14
N ASN A 15 -41.79 12.78 -12.93
CA ASN A 15 -41.36 13.71 -11.86
C ASN A 15 -39.91 13.44 -11.44
N PRO A 16 -38.94 14.38 -11.59
CA PRO A 16 -37.55 14.12 -11.22
C PRO A 16 -37.30 14.54 -9.78
N SER A 17 -37.73 13.77 -8.80
CA SER A 17 -37.28 13.99 -7.41
C SER A 17 -37.60 12.81 -6.48
N THR A 18 -36.90 11.71 -6.67
CA THR A 18 -36.65 10.75 -5.58
C THR A 18 -35.14 10.48 -5.55
N SER A 19 -34.39 11.34 -4.86
CA SER A 19 -33.06 11.00 -4.38
C SER A 19 -33.20 9.76 -3.48
N PRO A 20 -32.40 8.71 -3.63
CA PRO A 20 -32.46 7.58 -2.74
C PRO A 20 -32.22 8.05 -1.30
N SER A 21 -33.20 7.85 -0.44
CA SER A 21 -33.07 8.11 0.99
C SER A 21 -32.01 7.15 1.55
N ALA A 22 -31.05 7.71 2.31
CA ALA A 22 -30.11 6.89 3.06
C ALA A 22 -30.88 5.88 3.93
N PRO A 23 -30.43 4.63 4.04
CA PRO A 23 -31.11 3.62 4.84
C PRO A 23 -31.21 4.08 6.30
N PRO A 24 -32.29 3.71 7.01
CA PRO A 24 -32.45 4.07 8.41
C PRO A 24 -31.30 3.48 9.24
N LEU A 25 -30.72 4.30 10.11
CA LEU A 25 -29.52 4.08 10.92
C LEU A 25 -29.64 3.00 12.02
N ASP A 26 -30.79 2.31 12.13
CA ASP A 26 -31.04 1.27 13.15
C ASP A 26 -30.74 -0.15 12.67
N SER A 27 -30.31 -0.34 11.42
CA SER A 27 -29.90 -1.65 10.92
C SER A 27 -28.42 -1.91 11.20
N ALA A 28 -28.10 -3.12 11.68
CA ALA A 28 -26.73 -3.57 11.84
C ALA A 28 -25.96 -3.46 10.50
N PHE A 29 -24.82 -2.78 10.50
CA PHE A 29 -23.94 -2.67 9.34
C PHE A 29 -22.59 -3.32 9.63
N THR A 30 -21.92 -3.81 8.58
CA THR A 30 -20.52 -4.23 8.67
C THR A 30 -19.61 -3.00 8.51
N TRP A 31 -18.67 -2.84 9.44
CA TRP A 31 -17.66 -1.80 9.40
C TRP A 31 -16.35 -2.32 8.82
N HIS A 32 -15.85 -1.66 7.78
CA HIS A 32 -14.54 -1.94 7.21
C HIS A 32 -13.60 -0.74 7.31
N SER A 33 -12.58 -0.85 8.15
CA SER A 33 -11.51 0.15 8.27
C SER A 33 -10.14 -0.53 8.26
N GLU A 34 -9.24 -0.07 7.39
CA GLU A 34 -7.84 -0.54 7.35
C GLU A 34 -6.99 0.01 8.50
N SER A 35 -7.44 1.06 9.18
CA SER A 35 -6.79 1.65 10.36
C SER A 35 -7.07 0.90 11.66
N ALA A 36 -7.79 -0.22 11.61
CA ALA A 36 -8.25 -0.96 12.78
C ALA A 36 -9.06 -0.10 13.80
N GLU A 37 -9.60 1.04 13.36
CA GLU A 37 -10.53 1.81 14.17
C GLU A 37 -11.81 1.01 14.46
N PRO A 38 -12.31 1.03 15.68
CA PRO A 38 -13.56 0.36 16.01
C PRO A 38 -14.73 0.96 15.24
N ALA A 39 -15.76 0.14 15.02
CA ALA A 39 -17.00 0.63 14.40
C ALA A 39 -17.54 1.83 15.16
N PRO A 40 -17.94 2.91 14.46
CA PRO A 40 -18.52 4.07 15.12
C PRO A 40 -19.85 3.73 15.78
N ALA A 41 -20.02 4.14 17.05
CA ALA A 41 -21.27 3.94 17.78
C ALA A 41 -22.45 4.70 17.15
N ARG A 42 -22.16 5.78 16.42
CA ARG A 42 -23.17 6.62 15.77
C ARG A 42 -22.65 7.18 14.44
N LEU A 43 -23.49 7.14 13.44
CA LEU A 43 -23.28 7.79 12.14
C LEU A 43 -24.20 9.02 12.04
N SER A 44 -23.65 10.15 11.59
CA SER A 44 -24.40 11.39 11.40
C SER A 44 -24.68 11.60 9.91
N PRO A 45 -25.92 11.51 9.44
CA PRO A 45 -26.24 11.72 8.03
C PRO A 45 -25.89 13.13 7.57
N VAL A 46 -25.28 13.23 6.39
CA VAL A 46 -24.92 14.50 5.74
C VAL A 46 -25.07 14.38 4.22
N ASN A 47 -25.18 15.51 3.53
CA ASN A 47 -25.34 15.55 2.08
C ASN A 47 -24.55 16.72 1.46
N ASP A 48 -24.81 17.03 0.19
CA ASP A 48 -24.16 18.09 -0.59
C ASP A 48 -24.27 19.50 0.01
N ARG A 49 -25.18 19.73 0.96
CA ARG A 49 -25.31 21.03 1.66
C ARG A 49 -24.27 21.24 2.75
N LEU A 50 -23.49 20.18 3.11
CA LEU A 50 -22.48 20.27 4.15
C LEU A 50 -21.27 21.07 3.67
N SER A 51 -21.01 22.21 4.31
CA SER A 51 -19.77 22.96 4.05
C SER A 51 -18.55 22.26 4.65
N ALA A 52 -17.38 22.42 4.02
CA ALA A 52 -16.14 21.84 4.52
C ALA A 52 -15.74 22.37 5.91
N ASP A 53 -16.08 23.62 6.24
CA ASP A 53 -15.80 24.20 7.57
C ASP A 53 -16.68 23.57 8.65
N THR A 54 -17.96 23.34 8.36
CA THR A 54 -18.86 22.62 9.26
C THR A 54 -18.44 21.16 9.40
N ALA A 55 -18.09 20.49 8.31
CA ALA A 55 -17.59 19.12 8.33
C ALA A 55 -16.35 19.00 9.23
N LEU A 56 -15.36 19.89 9.06
CA LEU A 56 -14.13 19.87 9.84
C LEU A 56 -14.39 20.06 11.35
N LYS A 57 -15.29 20.99 11.72
CA LYS A 57 -15.69 21.19 13.11
C LYS A 57 -16.33 19.94 13.72
N ARG A 58 -17.20 19.25 12.97
CA ARG A 58 -17.88 18.03 13.42
C ARG A 58 -16.93 16.85 13.56
N VAL A 59 -16.07 16.63 12.55
CA VAL A 59 -15.05 15.58 12.56
C VAL A 59 -14.08 15.75 13.73
N ARG A 60 -13.64 16.99 14.03
CA ARG A 60 -12.79 17.29 15.19
C ARG A 60 -13.44 16.99 16.54
N ARG A 61 -14.77 16.94 16.60
CA ARG A 61 -15.53 16.49 17.78
C ARG A 61 -15.69 14.97 17.85
N GLY A 62 -15.13 14.24 16.91
CA GLY A 62 -15.20 12.78 16.87
C GLY A 62 -16.38 12.22 16.08
N GLU A 63 -17.16 13.04 15.37
CA GLU A 63 -18.29 12.55 14.60
C GLU A 63 -17.86 11.82 13.32
N PHE A 64 -18.53 10.71 13.02
CA PHE A 64 -18.49 10.05 11.72
C PHE A 64 -19.65 10.54 10.87
N LEU A 65 -19.34 11.10 9.70
CA LEU A 65 -20.29 11.73 8.81
C LEU A 65 -20.65 10.76 7.67
N LEU A 66 -21.86 10.18 7.73
CA LEU A 66 -22.38 9.32 6.67
C LEU A 66 -22.88 10.20 5.52
N TYR A 67 -22.11 10.21 4.44
CA TYR A 67 -22.39 11.05 3.30
C TYR A 67 -23.39 10.38 2.34
N SER A 68 -24.43 11.13 2.00
CA SER A 68 -25.43 10.77 1.00
C SER A 68 -25.63 11.96 0.05
N GLY A 69 -25.26 11.83 -1.20
CA GLY A 69 -25.34 12.93 -2.17
C GLY A 69 -24.60 12.53 -3.44
N ASP A 70 -23.88 13.47 -4.01
CA ASP A 70 -23.14 13.26 -5.23
C ASP A 70 -21.69 12.82 -4.97
N PHE A 71 -21.22 11.82 -5.71
CA PHE A 71 -19.87 11.26 -5.55
C PHE A 71 -18.74 12.27 -5.82
N HIS A 72 -18.90 13.14 -6.81
CA HIS A 72 -17.88 14.15 -7.11
C HIS A 72 -17.84 15.22 -6.02
N ASN A 73 -19.00 15.59 -5.46
CA ASN A 73 -19.07 16.52 -4.33
C ASN A 73 -18.45 15.90 -3.06
N ALA A 74 -18.66 14.61 -2.82
CA ALA A 74 -18.00 13.88 -1.74
C ALA A 74 -16.46 13.93 -1.87
N LYS A 75 -15.92 13.71 -3.08
CA LYS A 75 -14.47 13.83 -3.35
C LYS A 75 -13.97 15.26 -3.16
N GLN A 76 -14.73 16.25 -3.61
CA GLN A 76 -14.39 17.67 -3.41
C GLN A 76 -14.34 18.02 -1.92
N LEU A 77 -15.30 17.50 -1.11
CA LEU A 77 -15.30 17.66 0.33
C LEU A 77 -14.03 17.10 0.97
N LEU A 78 -13.61 15.88 0.62
CA LEU A 78 -12.34 15.32 1.10
C LEU A 78 -11.14 16.22 0.76
N GLY A 79 -11.04 16.68 -0.48
CA GLY A 79 -9.97 17.59 -0.91
C GLY A 79 -10.04 18.96 -0.19
N ALA A 80 -11.24 19.46 0.07
CA ALA A 80 -11.42 20.71 0.80
C ALA A 80 -11.06 20.57 2.30
N LEU A 81 -11.33 19.44 2.91
CA LEU A 81 -10.90 19.11 4.27
C LEU A 81 -9.38 18.99 4.37
N SER A 82 -8.74 18.24 3.46
CA SER A 82 -7.27 18.10 3.41
C SER A 82 -6.56 19.46 3.33
N ARG A 83 -7.02 20.37 2.46
CA ARG A 83 -6.45 21.72 2.33
C ARG A 83 -6.61 22.61 3.57
N ARG A 84 -7.54 22.30 4.46
CA ARG A 84 -7.81 23.06 5.71
C ARG A 84 -7.01 22.52 6.90
N LEU A 85 -6.32 21.41 6.73
CA LEU A 85 -5.48 20.88 7.78
C LEU A 85 -4.18 21.70 7.88
N PRO A 86 -3.63 21.83 9.09
CA PRO A 86 -2.37 22.54 9.27
C PRO A 86 -1.26 21.89 8.48
N GLN A 87 -0.49 22.69 7.76
CA GLN A 87 0.72 22.25 7.09
C GLN A 87 1.81 21.95 8.11
N PRO A 88 2.72 21.00 7.82
CA PRO A 88 3.86 20.74 8.68
C PRO A 88 4.64 22.02 8.96
N ALA A 89 4.97 22.28 10.22
CA ALA A 89 5.80 23.42 10.59
C ALA A 89 7.19 23.30 9.95
N LYS A 90 7.83 24.44 9.68
CA LYS A 90 9.23 24.47 9.23
C LYS A 90 10.09 23.75 10.27
N ALA A 91 10.83 22.75 9.83
CA ALA A 91 11.68 21.94 10.68
C ALA A 91 13.12 22.45 10.62
N ARG A 92 13.87 22.29 11.72
CA ARG A 92 15.28 22.65 11.84
C ARG A 92 16.22 21.51 11.49
N SER A 93 15.70 20.28 11.45
CA SER A 93 16.46 19.08 11.12
C SER A 93 15.64 18.10 10.28
N PRO A 94 16.27 17.18 9.53
CA PRO A 94 15.58 16.12 8.80
C PRO A 94 14.68 15.25 9.70
N LEU A 95 15.09 14.96 10.92
CA LEU A 95 14.31 14.20 11.90
C LEU A 95 13.03 14.93 12.33
N GLU A 96 13.15 16.24 12.61
CA GLU A 96 11.98 17.06 12.94
C GLU A 96 11.00 17.14 11.76
N ALA A 97 11.53 17.33 10.54
CA ALA A 97 10.72 17.34 9.31
C ALA A 97 9.96 16.03 9.13
N PHE A 98 10.64 14.91 9.28
CA PHE A 98 10.05 13.59 9.18
C PHE A 98 8.93 13.38 10.22
N ARG A 99 9.17 13.71 11.48
CA ARG A 99 8.17 13.59 12.55
C ARG A 99 6.98 14.54 12.33
N ALA A 100 7.23 15.75 11.83
CA ALA A 100 6.16 16.70 11.49
C ALA A 100 5.30 16.18 10.32
N GLU A 101 5.93 15.66 9.27
CA GLU A 101 5.20 15.05 8.14
C GLU A 101 4.38 13.84 8.58
N ARG A 102 4.93 12.95 9.41
CA ARG A 102 4.18 11.81 9.96
C ARG A 102 2.97 12.24 10.77
N ARG A 103 3.11 13.27 11.64
CA ARG A 103 1.97 13.81 12.41
C ARG A 103 0.91 14.42 11.50
N ALA A 104 1.32 15.18 10.48
CA ALA A 104 0.40 15.78 9.52
C ALA A 104 -0.39 14.73 8.74
N ARG A 105 0.29 13.69 8.25
CA ARG A 105 -0.37 12.54 7.57
C ARG A 105 -1.33 11.79 8.49
N GLN A 106 -0.96 11.61 9.75
CA GLN A 106 -1.82 10.97 10.73
C GLN A 106 -3.10 11.79 10.94
N LEU A 107 -2.96 13.10 11.17
CA LEU A 107 -4.09 14.02 11.34
C LEU A 107 -4.99 14.04 10.09
N GLU A 108 -4.38 14.04 8.90
CA GLU A 108 -5.13 13.94 7.65
C GLU A 108 -5.90 12.63 7.56
N HIS A 109 -5.25 11.50 7.86
CA HIS A 109 -5.91 10.19 7.85
C HIS A 109 -7.08 10.15 8.83
N GLU A 110 -6.89 10.52 10.08
CA GLU A 110 -7.93 10.56 11.12
C GLU A 110 -9.10 11.47 10.75
N THR A 111 -8.79 12.61 10.13
CA THR A 111 -9.84 13.57 9.70
C THR A 111 -10.66 13.02 8.54
N LEU A 112 -9.99 12.52 7.49
CA LEU A 112 -10.66 12.09 6.26
C LEU A 112 -11.35 10.74 6.41
N SER A 113 -10.87 9.86 7.30
CA SER A 113 -11.53 8.57 7.59
C SER A 113 -12.89 8.71 8.27
N ARG A 114 -13.21 9.87 8.81
CA ARG A 114 -14.52 10.14 9.42
C ARG A 114 -15.60 10.57 8.42
N ILE A 115 -15.24 10.75 7.13
CA ILE A 115 -16.21 10.86 6.04
C ILE A 115 -16.43 9.45 5.51
N VAL A 116 -17.62 8.90 5.81
CA VAL A 116 -17.95 7.52 5.51
C VAL A 116 -19.11 7.42 4.53
N VAL A 117 -19.18 6.31 3.82
CA VAL A 117 -20.26 6.00 2.87
C VAL A 117 -20.80 4.60 3.14
N SER A 118 -22.03 4.35 2.73
CA SER A 118 -22.66 3.02 2.78
C SER A 118 -22.67 2.38 1.40
N LEU A 119 -22.40 1.08 1.39
CA LEU A 119 -22.52 0.19 0.24
C LEU A 119 -23.64 -0.81 0.50
N ASP A 120 -24.38 -1.17 -0.53
CA ASP A 120 -25.38 -2.25 -0.47
C ASP A 120 -24.74 -3.64 -0.44
N ARG A 121 -25.57 -4.69 -0.45
CA ARG A 121 -25.13 -6.09 -0.43
C ARG A 121 -24.22 -6.46 -1.60
N ASP A 122 -24.38 -5.81 -2.76
CA ASP A 122 -23.55 -6.02 -3.94
C ASP A 122 -22.34 -5.07 -3.97
N TYR A 123 -22.06 -4.39 -2.86
CA TYR A 123 -21.04 -3.34 -2.74
C TYR A 123 -21.24 -2.15 -3.68
N ARG A 124 -22.48 -1.86 -4.08
CA ARG A 124 -22.78 -0.67 -4.87
C ARG A 124 -22.85 0.56 -3.98
N LEU A 125 -22.24 1.64 -4.42
CA LEU A 125 -22.26 2.91 -3.72
C LEU A 125 -23.53 3.69 -4.10
N GLY A 126 -24.40 3.94 -3.12
CA GLY A 126 -25.68 4.63 -3.29
C GLY A 126 -25.57 6.15 -3.48
N LEU A 127 -24.49 6.68 -4.07
CA LEU A 127 -24.32 8.10 -4.37
C LEU A 127 -24.63 8.40 -5.83
N ALA A 128 -25.18 9.58 -6.12
CA ALA A 128 -25.36 10.04 -7.48
C ALA A 128 -24.00 10.08 -8.22
N ARG A 129 -23.98 9.67 -9.48
CA ARG A 129 -22.79 9.63 -10.34
C ARG A 129 -21.61 8.81 -9.76
N ALA A 130 -21.88 7.85 -8.87
CA ALA A 130 -20.86 6.97 -8.36
C ALA A 130 -20.34 6.01 -9.45
N PRO A 131 -19.05 5.68 -9.44
CA PRO A 131 -18.55 4.57 -10.26
C PRO A 131 -19.05 3.23 -9.71
N ASP A 132 -18.90 2.17 -10.50
CA ASP A 132 -19.07 0.80 -9.99
C ASP A 132 -17.94 0.49 -8.99
N THR A 133 -18.35 0.15 -7.76
CA THR A 133 -17.44 -0.19 -6.65
C THR A 133 -17.39 -1.68 -6.37
N SER A 134 -18.30 -2.47 -6.96
CA SER A 134 -18.50 -3.90 -6.65
C SER A 134 -17.22 -4.70 -6.84
N LEU A 135 -16.59 -4.62 -8.01
CA LEU A 135 -15.38 -5.38 -8.32
C LEU A 135 -14.23 -5.04 -7.34
N ALA A 136 -14.02 -3.75 -7.05
CA ALA A 136 -12.96 -3.33 -6.14
C ALA A 136 -13.17 -3.86 -4.72
N CYS A 137 -14.40 -3.87 -4.23
CA CYS A 137 -14.76 -4.37 -2.92
C CYS A 137 -14.65 -5.89 -2.84
N HIS A 138 -15.18 -6.63 -3.82
CA HIS A 138 -15.02 -8.09 -3.89
C HIS A 138 -13.56 -8.54 -3.93
N GLN A 139 -12.70 -7.81 -4.62
CA GLN A 139 -11.26 -8.11 -4.65
C GLN A 139 -10.58 -7.97 -3.28
N VAL A 140 -11.11 -7.14 -2.38
CA VAL A 140 -10.50 -6.85 -1.07
C VAL A 140 -11.15 -7.65 0.05
N TRP A 141 -12.47 -7.81 0.02
CA TRP A 141 -13.26 -8.37 1.12
C TRP A 141 -13.93 -9.71 0.79
N GLY A 142 -13.95 -10.12 -0.48
CA GLY A 142 -14.77 -11.26 -0.92
C GLY A 142 -16.25 -10.90 -1.01
N ASP A 143 -17.12 -11.90 -0.93
CA ASP A 143 -18.56 -11.71 -0.97
C ASP A 143 -19.08 -11.08 0.33
N SER A 144 -20.06 -10.18 0.19
CA SER A 144 -20.69 -9.55 1.35
C SER A 144 -21.57 -10.54 2.10
N THR A 145 -21.50 -10.52 3.42
CA THR A 145 -22.35 -11.32 4.32
C THR A 145 -23.49 -10.50 4.93
N THR A 146 -23.56 -9.19 4.63
CA THR A 146 -24.53 -8.25 5.21
C THR A 146 -25.18 -7.37 4.15
N ASP A 147 -26.34 -6.82 4.47
CA ASP A 147 -27.08 -5.95 3.54
C ASP A 147 -26.47 -4.55 3.42
N THR A 148 -25.71 -4.12 4.42
CA THR A 148 -25.08 -2.79 4.43
C THR A 148 -23.63 -2.88 4.93
N THR A 149 -22.72 -2.31 4.16
CA THR A 149 -21.32 -2.11 4.54
C THR A 149 -21.02 -0.62 4.65
N VAL A 150 -20.38 -0.21 5.74
CA VAL A 150 -19.94 1.20 5.93
C VAL A 150 -18.40 1.24 5.88
N VAL A 151 -17.89 2.19 5.12
CA VAL A 151 -16.45 2.32 4.88
C VAL A 151 -16.04 3.79 4.79
N PRO A 152 -14.82 4.17 5.24
CA PRO A 152 -14.27 5.49 4.96
C PRO A 152 -14.18 5.75 3.45
N LEU A 153 -14.71 6.88 2.98
CA LEU A 153 -14.69 7.24 1.56
C LEU A 153 -13.26 7.27 1.00
N LYS A 154 -12.29 7.80 1.76
CA LYS A 154 -10.87 7.82 1.36
C LYS A 154 -10.32 6.41 1.11
N GLN A 155 -10.70 5.43 1.94
CA GLN A 155 -10.32 4.03 1.77
C GLN A 155 -10.94 3.45 0.50
N LEU A 156 -12.25 3.65 0.28
CA LEU A 156 -12.93 3.19 -0.93
C LEU A 156 -12.30 3.76 -2.20
N LEU A 157 -11.92 5.04 -2.21
CA LEU A 157 -11.19 5.65 -3.32
C LEU A 157 -9.81 4.99 -3.55
N GLY A 158 -9.13 4.62 -2.48
CA GLY A 158 -7.88 3.84 -2.56
C GLY A 158 -8.08 2.46 -3.18
N MET A 159 -9.16 1.75 -2.80
CA MET A 159 -9.53 0.45 -3.37
C MET A 159 -9.87 0.54 -4.86
N LEU A 160 -10.64 1.55 -5.27
CA LEU A 160 -10.94 1.82 -6.68
C LEU A 160 -9.66 2.08 -7.49
N GLY A 161 -8.75 2.90 -6.95
CA GLY A 161 -7.45 3.15 -7.58
C GLY A 161 -6.61 1.88 -7.72
N ALA A 162 -6.57 1.04 -6.69
CA ALA A 162 -5.83 -0.22 -6.71
C ALA A 162 -6.44 -1.24 -7.69
N ALA A 163 -7.78 -1.34 -7.76
CA ALA A 163 -8.46 -2.19 -8.74
C ALA A 163 -8.13 -1.79 -10.19
N GLU A 164 -8.02 -0.49 -10.47
CA GLU A 164 -7.61 0.00 -11.77
C GLU A 164 -6.15 -0.33 -12.10
N TRP A 165 -5.21 -0.20 -11.12
CA TRP A 165 -3.83 -0.65 -11.28
C TRP A 165 -3.75 -2.17 -11.48
N ARG A 166 -4.53 -2.96 -10.71
CA ARG A 166 -4.61 -4.41 -10.88
C ARG A 166 -5.14 -4.80 -12.25
N ARG A 167 -6.12 -4.07 -12.78
CA ARG A 167 -6.67 -4.31 -14.11
C ARG A 167 -5.67 -4.00 -15.22
N LYS A 168 -5.00 -2.83 -15.16
CA LYS A 168 -4.05 -2.37 -16.17
C LYS A 168 -2.72 -3.09 -16.12
N GLY A 169 -2.27 -3.42 -14.92
CA GLY A 169 -0.91 -3.87 -14.67
C GLY A 169 0.11 -2.74 -14.69
N LEU A 170 1.27 -3.04 -14.15
CA LEU A 170 2.42 -2.14 -14.03
C LEU A 170 3.62 -2.76 -14.77
N ALA A 171 4.20 -2.02 -15.72
CA ALA A 171 5.48 -2.38 -16.30
C ALA A 171 6.62 -2.07 -15.31
N VAL A 172 7.51 -3.03 -15.10
CA VAL A 172 8.68 -2.88 -14.22
C VAL A 172 9.95 -3.14 -15.03
N PRO A 173 10.99 -2.28 -14.95
CA PRO A 173 12.25 -2.50 -15.65
C PRO A 173 12.87 -3.87 -15.35
N GLY A 174 13.28 -4.59 -16.37
CA GLY A 174 13.89 -5.92 -16.22
C GLY A 174 12.89 -7.07 -16.00
N LEU A 175 11.60 -6.80 -16.00
CA LEU A 175 10.54 -7.80 -16.02
C LEU A 175 9.83 -7.79 -17.37
N THR A 176 9.79 -8.94 -18.04
CA THR A 176 8.95 -9.14 -19.21
C THR A 176 7.54 -9.49 -18.77
N GLY A 177 6.54 -8.69 -19.20
CA GLY A 177 5.15 -8.77 -18.76
C GLY A 177 4.80 -7.67 -17.75
N LEU A 178 3.59 -7.76 -17.20
CA LEU A 178 3.05 -6.77 -16.29
C LEU A 178 2.81 -7.37 -14.90
N LEU A 179 3.04 -6.56 -13.86
CA LEU A 179 2.62 -6.87 -12.51
C LEU A 179 1.22 -6.32 -12.24
N HIS A 180 0.38 -7.10 -11.59
CA HIS A 180 -0.99 -6.76 -11.23
C HIS A 180 -1.10 -6.68 -9.70
N PRO A 181 -0.85 -5.49 -9.10
CA PRO A 181 -0.78 -5.35 -7.64
C PRO A 181 -2.17 -5.45 -7.01
N HIS A 182 -2.27 -6.12 -5.87
CA HIS A 182 -3.47 -6.11 -5.06
C HIS A 182 -3.53 -4.88 -4.15
N TYR A 183 -4.75 -4.50 -3.75
CA TYR A 183 -4.93 -3.46 -2.74
C TYR A 183 -4.22 -3.83 -1.42
N GLY A 184 -3.49 -2.87 -0.85
CA GLY A 184 -2.75 -3.07 0.38
C GLY A 184 -1.38 -3.74 0.21
N VAL A 185 -1.01 -4.19 -0.99
CA VAL A 185 0.32 -4.70 -1.31
C VAL A 185 1.17 -3.58 -1.90
N TYR A 186 2.45 -3.52 -1.49
CA TYR A 186 3.37 -2.48 -1.94
C TYR A 186 3.51 -2.46 -3.47
N LEU A 187 3.24 -1.29 -4.05
CA LEU A 187 3.37 -1.08 -5.50
C LEU A 187 4.83 -0.72 -5.83
N PRO A 188 5.54 -1.49 -6.68
CA PRO A 188 6.95 -1.26 -7.02
C PRO A 188 7.10 -0.11 -8.03
N THR A 189 6.72 1.11 -7.61
CA THR A 189 6.87 2.33 -8.44
C THR A 189 8.28 2.89 -8.45
N ARG A 190 9.12 2.51 -7.49
CA ARG A 190 10.55 2.84 -7.49
C ARG A 190 11.28 1.83 -8.36
N THR A 191 12.15 2.31 -9.25
CA THR A 191 12.92 1.47 -10.17
C THR A 191 14.37 1.29 -9.76
N ASP A 192 14.86 2.12 -8.86
CA ASP A 192 16.26 2.14 -8.40
C ASP A 192 16.72 0.79 -7.81
N TYR A 193 15.94 0.20 -6.90
CA TYR A 193 16.26 -1.10 -6.32
C TYR A 193 16.15 -2.26 -7.32
N VAL A 194 15.24 -2.15 -8.30
CA VAL A 194 15.08 -3.13 -9.37
C VAL A 194 16.29 -3.11 -10.31
N GLU A 195 16.76 -1.91 -10.69
CA GLU A 195 17.96 -1.75 -11.52
C GLU A 195 19.20 -2.30 -10.82
N LEU A 196 19.32 -2.11 -9.49
CA LEU A 196 20.38 -2.69 -8.69
C LEU A 196 20.34 -4.23 -8.72
N LEU A 197 19.15 -4.84 -8.53
CA LEU A 197 19.03 -6.30 -8.65
C LEU A 197 19.39 -6.78 -10.05
N ASN A 198 19.01 -6.06 -11.10
CA ASN A 198 19.36 -6.38 -12.48
C ASN A 198 20.86 -6.34 -12.74
N SER A 199 21.64 -5.62 -11.94
CA SER A 199 23.10 -5.59 -12.06
C SER A 199 23.80 -6.84 -11.51
N PHE A 200 23.10 -7.68 -10.73
CA PHE A 200 23.61 -8.95 -10.22
C PHE A 200 23.49 -10.03 -11.32
N THR A 201 24.57 -10.67 -11.73
CA THR A 201 24.60 -11.56 -12.91
C THR A 201 24.58 -13.06 -12.59
N GLU A 202 24.94 -13.45 -11.39
CA GLU A 202 25.11 -14.85 -10.98
C GLU A 202 23.78 -15.52 -10.55
N VAL A 203 22.77 -15.51 -11.43
CA VAL A 203 21.41 -15.98 -11.14
C VAL A 203 21.13 -17.37 -11.72
N LYS A 204 21.73 -17.68 -12.90
CA LYS A 204 21.36 -18.87 -13.66
C LYS A 204 21.56 -20.17 -12.86
N GLY A 205 20.53 -20.98 -12.81
CA GLY A 205 20.52 -22.28 -12.14
C GLY A 205 20.42 -22.22 -10.60
N LYS A 206 20.37 -21.04 -9.99
CA LYS A 206 20.29 -20.86 -8.54
C LYS A 206 18.90 -21.17 -7.99
N ARG A 207 18.85 -21.81 -6.82
CA ARG A 207 17.66 -21.88 -5.96
C ARG A 207 17.64 -20.60 -5.13
N VAL A 208 16.50 -19.92 -5.11
CA VAL A 208 16.41 -18.59 -4.51
C VAL A 208 15.36 -18.59 -3.39
N PHE A 209 15.66 -17.92 -2.28
CA PHE A 209 14.67 -17.47 -1.30
C PHE A 209 14.42 -15.96 -1.48
N ASP A 210 13.14 -15.55 -1.54
CA ASP A 210 12.73 -14.14 -1.60
C ASP A 210 11.92 -13.82 -0.34
N ILE A 211 12.51 -13.03 0.56
CA ILE A 211 11.98 -12.77 1.90
C ILE A 211 11.24 -11.43 1.91
N GLY A 212 9.94 -11.45 2.22
CA GLY A 212 9.06 -10.29 2.10
C GLY A 212 8.76 -9.97 0.64
N THR A 213 8.25 -10.96 -0.10
CA THR A 213 8.14 -10.91 -1.57
C THR A 213 7.17 -9.84 -2.12
N GLY A 214 6.19 -9.39 -1.33
CA GLY A 214 5.21 -8.39 -1.76
C GLY A 214 4.47 -8.80 -3.03
N THR A 215 4.67 -8.05 -4.12
CA THR A 215 4.08 -8.37 -5.43
C THR A 215 4.78 -9.52 -6.17
N GLY A 216 5.91 -10.02 -5.68
CA GLY A 216 6.74 -11.03 -6.34
C GLY A 216 7.78 -10.45 -7.30
N VAL A 217 7.95 -9.14 -7.37
CA VAL A 217 8.76 -8.48 -8.40
C VAL A 217 10.20 -8.98 -8.46
N LEU A 218 10.88 -9.14 -7.31
CA LEU A 218 12.27 -9.61 -7.26
C LEU A 218 12.35 -11.07 -7.70
N SER A 219 11.44 -11.91 -7.20
CA SER A 219 11.29 -13.31 -7.58
C SER A 219 11.18 -13.50 -9.10
N PHE A 220 10.30 -12.74 -9.73
CA PHE A 220 10.01 -12.92 -11.17
C PHE A 220 11.17 -12.45 -12.05
N ILE A 221 11.81 -11.35 -11.67
CA ILE A 221 13.03 -10.90 -12.36
C ILE A 221 14.12 -11.99 -12.30
N LEU A 222 14.35 -12.58 -11.12
CA LEU A 222 15.34 -13.64 -10.95
C LEU A 222 14.97 -14.90 -11.74
N LEU A 223 13.69 -15.30 -11.75
CA LEU A 223 13.21 -16.44 -12.54
C LEU A 223 13.36 -16.22 -14.05
N GLN A 224 13.05 -15.04 -14.56
CA GLN A 224 13.23 -14.71 -15.98
C GLN A 224 14.71 -14.64 -16.38
N ARG A 225 15.59 -14.36 -15.42
CA ARG A 225 17.05 -14.38 -15.62
C ARG A 225 17.69 -15.75 -15.40
N GLY A 226 16.87 -16.79 -15.25
CA GLY A 226 17.32 -18.18 -15.26
C GLY A 226 17.55 -18.80 -13.90
N ALA A 227 17.05 -18.23 -12.81
CA ALA A 227 16.96 -18.96 -11.53
C ALA A 227 16.21 -20.27 -11.72
N ALA A 228 16.68 -21.35 -11.10
CA ALA A 228 16.04 -22.66 -11.20
C ALA A 228 14.66 -22.66 -10.55
N SER A 229 14.57 -22.10 -9.35
CA SER A 229 13.33 -21.97 -8.57
C SER A 229 13.41 -20.81 -7.59
N VAL A 230 12.25 -20.30 -7.20
CA VAL A 230 12.12 -19.36 -6.09
C VAL A 230 11.13 -19.91 -5.07
N GLN A 231 11.54 -19.93 -3.81
CA GLN A 231 10.66 -20.06 -2.65
C GLN A 231 10.55 -18.70 -1.98
N ALA A 232 9.37 -18.12 -2.02
CA ALA A 232 9.10 -16.79 -1.49
C ALA A 232 8.27 -16.86 -0.21
N THR A 233 8.46 -15.90 0.67
CA THR A 233 7.65 -15.74 1.88
C THR A 233 7.17 -14.31 2.04
N ASP A 234 6.03 -14.16 2.66
CA ASP A 234 5.53 -12.89 3.16
C ASP A 234 4.63 -13.15 4.38
N CYS A 235 4.61 -12.25 5.34
CA CYS A 235 3.73 -12.35 6.51
C CYS A 235 2.32 -11.81 6.23
N ASP A 236 2.09 -11.18 5.07
CA ASP A 236 0.78 -10.67 4.65
C ASP A 236 0.14 -11.61 3.64
N SER A 237 -1.00 -12.21 4.00
CA SER A 237 -1.78 -13.10 3.12
C SER A 237 -2.17 -12.45 1.79
N ARG A 238 -2.37 -11.11 1.76
CA ARG A 238 -2.63 -10.36 0.51
C ARG A 238 -1.41 -10.34 -0.41
N ALA A 239 -0.21 -10.20 0.14
CA ALA A 239 1.03 -10.28 -0.63
C ALA A 239 1.25 -11.68 -1.19
N VAL A 240 0.99 -12.72 -0.38
CA VAL A 240 1.03 -14.12 -0.83
C VAL A 240 0.04 -14.38 -1.98
N ALA A 241 -1.20 -13.92 -1.86
CA ALA A 241 -2.20 -14.06 -2.92
C ALA A 241 -1.80 -13.27 -4.18
N CYS A 242 -1.30 -12.04 -4.01
CA CYS A 242 -0.86 -11.18 -5.09
C CYS A 242 0.31 -11.79 -5.88
N SER A 243 1.35 -12.23 -5.19
CA SER A 243 2.52 -12.82 -5.84
C SER A 243 2.20 -14.14 -6.55
N ARG A 244 1.31 -14.96 -5.97
CA ARG A 244 0.84 -16.21 -6.62
C ARG A 244 0.11 -15.91 -7.92
N GLU A 245 -0.86 -14.99 -7.91
CA GLU A 245 -1.60 -14.59 -9.12
C GLU A 245 -0.67 -14.00 -10.18
N ASN A 246 0.30 -13.16 -9.80
CA ASN A 246 1.27 -12.61 -10.73
C ASN A 246 2.17 -13.70 -11.33
N ALA A 247 2.60 -14.70 -10.55
CA ALA A 247 3.39 -15.83 -11.04
C ALA A 247 2.63 -16.63 -12.13
N GLU A 248 1.35 -16.86 -11.92
CA GLU A 248 0.47 -17.55 -12.88
C GLU A 248 0.33 -16.73 -14.17
N ARG A 249 0.03 -15.43 -14.05
CA ARG A 249 -0.09 -14.51 -15.21
C ARG A 249 1.18 -14.41 -16.05
N LEU A 250 2.35 -14.48 -15.40
CA LEU A 250 3.65 -14.44 -16.05
C LEU A 250 4.13 -15.82 -16.56
N GLY A 251 3.35 -16.88 -16.33
CA GLY A 251 3.74 -18.26 -16.71
C GLY A 251 4.89 -18.82 -15.89
N LEU A 252 5.15 -18.31 -14.70
CA LEU A 252 6.27 -18.66 -13.82
C LEU A 252 5.86 -19.61 -12.68
N GLY A 253 4.56 -19.93 -12.53
CA GLY A 253 4.00 -20.67 -11.40
C GLY A 253 4.67 -22.02 -11.10
N LYS A 254 5.17 -22.73 -12.11
CA LYS A 254 5.88 -24.01 -11.91
C LYS A 254 7.22 -23.89 -11.17
N ARG A 255 7.86 -22.72 -11.22
CA ARG A 255 9.18 -22.45 -10.61
C ARG A 255 9.08 -21.48 -9.42
N PHE A 256 7.90 -21.00 -9.13
CA PHE A 256 7.63 -20.07 -8.03
C PHE A 256 6.71 -20.72 -7.00
N GLN A 257 7.13 -20.74 -5.75
CA GLN A 257 6.34 -21.16 -4.61
C GLN A 257 6.31 -20.02 -3.60
N VAL A 258 5.16 -19.73 -3.03
CA VAL A 258 5.01 -18.71 -1.99
C VAL A 258 4.20 -19.23 -0.82
N ALA A 259 4.64 -18.92 0.39
CA ALA A 259 3.96 -19.27 1.63
C ALA A 259 3.78 -18.03 2.52
N GLU A 260 2.70 -18.01 3.28
CA GLU A 260 2.55 -17.11 4.41
C GLU A 260 3.46 -17.60 5.54
N ALA A 261 4.52 -16.85 5.82
CA ALA A 261 5.50 -17.21 6.83
C ALA A 261 6.22 -15.96 7.35
N ASP A 262 6.69 -16.08 8.57
CA ASP A 262 7.53 -15.06 9.20
C ASP A 262 8.99 -15.32 8.86
N LEU A 263 9.52 -14.54 7.91
CA LEU A 263 10.87 -14.61 7.36
C LEU A 263 11.12 -15.85 6.46
N PHE A 264 12.00 -16.75 6.86
CA PHE A 264 12.60 -17.74 5.95
C PHE A 264 11.71 -18.96 5.72
N PRO A 265 11.69 -19.52 4.49
CA PRO A 265 11.17 -20.87 4.26
C PRO A 265 12.12 -21.91 4.86
N LYS A 266 11.67 -23.19 4.94
CA LYS A 266 12.50 -24.30 5.40
C LYS A 266 13.58 -24.64 4.40
N GLY A 267 14.78 -25.02 4.88
CA GLY A 267 15.91 -25.46 4.07
C GLY A 267 16.89 -24.34 3.77
N THR A 268 17.65 -24.49 2.69
CA THR A 268 18.71 -23.55 2.28
C THR A 268 18.61 -23.21 0.79
N ALA A 269 19.09 -22.04 0.42
CA ALA A 269 19.13 -21.54 -0.96
C ALA A 269 20.53 -21.10 -1.36
N ASP A 270 20.79 -21.11 -2.67
CA ASP A 270 22.05 -20.61 -3.23
C ASP A 270 22.10 -19.08 -3.25
N LEU A 271 20.92 -18.46 -3.21
CA LEU A 271 20.72 -17.03 -3.20
C LEU A 271 19.54 -16.68 -2.29
N VAL A 272 19.72 -15.80 -1.33
CA VAL A 272 18.64 -15.23 -0.52
C VAL A 272 18.53 -13.75 -0.86
N VAL A 273 17.38 -13.27 -1.30
CA VAL A 273 17.14 -11.86 -1.58
C VAL A 273 16.11 -11.28 -0.61
N CYS A 274 16.34 -10.05 -0.18
CA CYS A 274 15.40 -9.31 0.67
C CYS A 274 15.43 -7.82 0.33
N ASN A 275 14.25 -7.23 0.21
CA ASN A 275 14.03 -5.80 0.23
C ASN A 275 13.16 -5.46 1.45
N PRO A 276 13.74 -5.32 2.64
CA PRO A 276 12.99 -5.10 3.88
C PRO A 276 12.35 -3.72 3.93
N PRO A 277 11.45 -3.45 4.86
CA PRO A 277 11.05 -2.08 5.17
C PRO A 277 12.27 -1.25 5.63
N TRP A 278 12.37 0.00 5.15
CA TRP A 278 13.62 0.78 5.31
C TRP A 278 13.66 1.70 6.51
N ILE A 279 12.50 2.09 7.05
CA ILE A 279 12.38 3.12 8.09
C ILE A 279 12.10 2.50 9.45
N PRO A 280 12.99 2.71 10.46
CA PRO A 280 12.90 2.08 11.79
C PRO A 280 11.90 2.79 12.71
N GLU A 281 10.64 2.83 12.28
CA GLU A 281 9.53 3.46 13.02
C GLU A 281 8.32 2.54 12.99
N PRO A 282 7.41 2.59 13.98
CA PRO A 282 6.24 1.72 14.00
C PRO A 282 5.30 1.98 12.83
N PRO A 283 4.80 0.95 12.13
CA PRO A 283 3.77 1.09 11.13
C PRO A 283 2.45 1.51 11.78
N LYS A 284 1.66 2.37 11.11
CA LYS A 284 0.36 2.86 11.62
C LYS A 284 -0.84 2.15 10.99
N ASN A 285 -0.63 1.51 9.87
CA ASN A 285 -1.63 0.74 9.14
C ASN A 285 -0.97 -0.41 8.40
N ARG A 286 -1.77 -1.23 7.72
CA ARG A 286 -1.27 -2.42 7.02
C ARG A 286 -0.28 -2.08 5.89
N VAL A 287 -0.57 -1.04 5.10
CA VAL A 287 0.30 -0.64 3.97
C VAL A 287 1.64 -0.09 4.46
N ASP A 288 1.66 0.53 5.63
CA ASP A 288 2.87 1.07 6.25
C ASP A 288 3.91 -0.03 6.55
N ARG A 289 3.48 -1.28 6.81
CA ARG A 289 4.39 -2.40 7.10
C ARG A 289 5.42 -2.68 6.00
N ALA A 290 5.11 -2.31 4.76
CA ALA A 290 6.07 -2.44 3.66
C ALA A 290 7.17 -1.37 3.66
N VAL A 291 7.05 -0.33 4.49
CA VAL A 291 7.97 0.80 4.55
C VAL A 291 8.60 0.97 5.94
N PHE A 292 7.83 0.65 6.98
CA PHE A 292 8.19 0.89 8.38
C PHE A 292 8.42 -0.43 9.11
N ASP A 293 9.57 -0.52 9.79
CA ASP A 293 10.06 -1.66 10.57
C ASP A 293 10.49 -1.15 11.95
N GLU A 294 9.60 -1.20 12.91
CA GLU A 294 9.84 -0.70 14.27
C GLU A 294 11.16 -1.23 14.82
N ASP A 295 12.04 -0.32 15.23
CA ASP A 295 13.37 -0.61 15.75
C ASP A 295 14.24 -1.52 14.85
N SER A 296 13.93 -1.59 13.55
CA SER A 296 14.62 -2.47 12.59
C SER A 296 14.53 -3.96 12.96
N GLN A 297 13.42 -4.41 13.57
CA GLN A 297 13.25 -5.79 14.05
C GLN A 297 13.25 -6.80 12.91
N PHE A 298 12.55 -6.49 11.81
CA PHE A 298 12.54 -7.37 10.64
C PHE A 298 13.95 -7.48 10.05
N LEU A 299 14.65 -6.36 9.86
CA LEU A 299 15.99 -6.33 9.29
C LEU A 299 16.99 -7.11 10.17
N ARG A 300 16.95 -6.92 11.50
CA ARG A 300 17.81 -7.67 12.44
C ARG A 300 17.56 -9.16 12.36
N ARG A 301 16.31 -9.60 12.43
CA ARG A 301 15.92 -11.01 12.35
C ARG A 301 16.29 -11.64 11.00
N PHE A 302 16.18 -10.86 9.91
CA PHE A 302 16.67 -11.28 8.61
C PHE A 302 18.18 -11.54 8.62
N LEU A 303 18.98 -10.61 9.14
CA LEU A 303 20.44 -10.76 9.22
C LEU A 303 20.85 -11.93 10.11
N GLU A 304 20.19 -12.13 11.25
CA GLU A 304 20.42 -13.26 12.17
C GLU A 304 20.16 -14.61 11.51
N GLY A 305 19.08 -14.73 10.73
CA GLY A 305 18.69 -15.97 10.08
C GLY A 305 19.41 -16.25 8.74
N LEU A 306 20.09 -15.24 8.17
CA LEU A 306 20.63 -15.34 6.81
C LEU A 306 21.64 -16.47 6.66
N SER A 307 22.62 -16.57 7.56
CA SER A 307 23.68 -17.60 7.49
C SER A 307 23.11 -19.02 7.49
N ALA A 308 22.14 -19.31 8.33
CA ALA A 308 21.47 -20.60 8.41
C ALA A 308 20.60 -20.94 7.18
N SER A 309 20.19 -19.93 6.45
CA SER A 309 19.33 -20.07 5.25
C SER A 309 20.13 -20.17 3.94
N LEU A 310 21.46 -20.01 4.00
CA LEU A 310 22.33 -20.11 2.84
C LEU A 310 22.89 -21.52 2.69
N ALA A 311 22.84 -22.05 1.46
CA ALA A 311 23.59 -23.27 1.10
C ALA A 311 25.11 -23.00 1.11
N PRO A 312 25.97 -24.03 1.21
CA PRO A 312 27.41 -23.84 1.10
C PRO A 312 27.79 -23.04 -0.16
N GLY A 313 28.51 -21.93 0.03
CA GLY A 313 28.89 -21.01 -1.05
C GLY A 313 27.77 -20.05 -1.50
N GLY A 314 26.59 -20.12 -0.89
CA GLY A 314 25.48 -19.21 -1.16
C GLY A 314 25.74 -17.77 -0.74
N VAL A 315 24.93 -16.83 -1.24
CA VAL A 315 25.04 -15.40 -0.92
C VAL A 315 23.67 -14.79 -0.58
N GLY A 316 23.69 -13.80 0.30
CA GLY A 316 22.54 -12.95 0.60
C GLY A 316 22.61 -11.64 -0.21
N LEU A 317 21.49 -11.22 -0.79
CA LEU A 317 21.32 -9.93 -1.43
C LEU A 317 20.35 -9.08 -0.61
N LEU A 318 20.86 -8.02 0.00
CA LEU A 318 20.07 -7.09 0.79
C LEU A 318 19.93 -5.75 0.05
N LEU A 319 18.71 -5.32 -0.19
CA LEU A 319 18.37 -4.00 -0.75
C LEU A 319 17.99 -3.05 0.38
N LEU A 320 18.71 -1.96 0.56
CA LEU A 320 18.42 -1.00 1.63
C LEU A 320 18.72 0.43 1.18
N SER A 321 17.89 1.39 1.63
CA SER A 321 18.14 2.82 1.48
C SER A 321 18.84 3.37 2.72
N ASP A 322 19.72 4.35 2.51
CA ASP A 322 20.35 5.15 3.59
C ASP A 322 19.43 6.26 4.14
N LEU A 323 18.18 6.34 3.67
CA LEU A 323 17.22 7.37 4.08
C LEU A 323 17.04 7.44 5.60
N ALA A 324 17.02 6.29 6.29
CA ALA A 324 16.90 6.25 7.74
C ALA A 324 18.09 6.96 8.46
N VAL A 325 19.30 6.83 7.90
CA VAL A 325 20.49 7.52 8.40
C VAL A 325 20.41 9.01 8.09
N LEU A 326 20.02 9.38 6.88
CA LEU A 326 19.86 10.79 6.47
C LEU A 326 18.77 11.52 7.26
N LEU A 327 17.76 10.81 7.72
CA LEU A 327 16.71 11.33 8.60
C LEU A 327 17.12 11.39 10.08
N GLY A 328 18.26 10.80 10.47
CA GLY A 328 18.68 10.68 11.86
C GLY A 328 17.90 9.66 12.68
N LEU A 329 17.24 8.71 12.02
CA LEU A 329 16.49 7.60 12.65
C LEU A 329 17.37 6.37 12.92
N ARG A 330 18.51 6.27 12.24
CA ARG A 330 19.51 5.20 12.40
C ARG A 330 20.88 5.84 12.47
N PRO A 331 21.75 5.49 13.43
CA PRO A 331 23.09 6.06 13.48
C PRO A 331 23.95 5.61 12.29
N PRO A 332 24.89 6.44 11.83
CA PRO A 332 25.89 6.00 10.85
C PRO A 332 26.68 4.79 11.38
N GLY A 333 27.02 3.85 10.50
CA GLY A 333 27.76 2.62 10.86
C GLY A 333 26.93 1.54 11.55
N TRP A 334 25.64 1.80 11.82
CA TRP A 334 24.78 0.83 12.48
C TRP A 334 24.61 -0.48 11.66
N LEU A 335 24.48 -0.36 10.35
CA LEU A 335 24.28 -1.52 9.47
C LEU A 335 25.52 -2.41 9.41
N GLU A 336 26.69 -1.79 9.34
CA GLU A 336 27.98 -2.46 9.35
C GLU A 336 28.19 -3.22 10.68
N ALA A 337 27.85 -2.59 11.80
CA ALA A 337 27.88 -3.23 13.11
C ALA A 337 26.91 -4.42 13.22
N GLU A 338 25.71 -4.34 12.62
CA GLU A 338 24.78 -5.46 12.57
C GLU A 338 25.29 -6.61 11.68
N PHE A 339 25.98 -6.32 10.55
CA PHE A 339 26.63 -7.35 9.75
C PHE A 339 27.70 -8.08 10.56
N GLU A 340 28.56 -7.34 11.25
CA GLU A 340 29.62 -7.92 12.10
C GLU A 340 29.01 -8.76 13.26
N ARG A 341 28.00 -8.24 13.94
CA ARG A 341 27.29 -8.96 15.03
C ARG A 341 26.70 -10.28 14.55
N CYS A 342 26.20 -10.34 13.31
CA CYS A 342 25.61 -11.55 12.72
C CYS A 342 26.63 -12.43 12.03
N GLY A 343 27.94 -12.15 12.12
CA GLY A 343 28.97 -12.92 11.43
C GLY A 343 28.87 -12.88 9.91
N LEU A 344 28.45 -11.72 9.36
CA LEU A 344 28.30 -11.51 7.92
C LEU A 344 29.36 -10.57 7.40
N SER A 345 29.92 -10.86 6.21
CA SER A 345 30.87 -10.01 5.50
C SER A 345 30.27 -9.48 4.20
N VAL A 346 30.50 -8.21 3.92
CA VAL A 346 30.12 -7.57 2.66
C VAL A 346 31.17 -7.94 1.60
N GLN A 347 30.76 -8.73 0.61
CA GLN A 347 31.64 -9.09 -0.51
C GLN A 347 31.77 -7.91 -1.49
N TRP A 348 30.69 -7.23 -1.73
CA TRP A 348 30.59 -5.99 -2.50
C TRP A 348 29.28 -5.27 -2.18
N ALA A 349 29.25 -3.97 -2.48
CA ALA A 349 28.06 -3.15 -2.42
C ALA A 349 27.96 -2.29 -3.69
N ARG A 350 26.74 -2.14 -4.21
CA ARG A 350 26.43 -1.29 -5.37
C ARG A 350 25.34 -0.33 -5.01
N SER A 351 25.54 0.97 -5.26
CA SER A 351 24.59 2.01 -4.86
C SER A 351 24.15 2.85 -6.05
N THR A 352 22.91 3.29 -6.04
CA THR A 352 22.34 4.24 -7.01
C THR A 352 21.60 5.36 -6.29
N PRO A 353 21.62 6.62 -6.80
CA PRO A 353 20.79 7.67 -6.25
C PRO A 353 19.29 7.34 -6.38
N ALA A 354 18.48 7.80 -5.44
CA ALA A 354 17.02 7.71 -5.52
C ALA A 354 16.50 8.50 -6.73
N ARG A 355 15.60 7.89 -7.51
CA ARG A 355 15.07 8.47 -8.76
C ARG A 355 13.58 8.80 -8.73
N HIS A 356 12.93 8.63 -7.58
CA HIS A 356 11.50 8.92 -7.44
C HIS A 356 11.23 10.44 -7.45
N SER A 357 9.99 10.83 -7.80
CA SER A 357 9.59 12.25 -7.98
C SER A 357 9.86 13.11 -6.75
N LYS A 358 9.61 12.60 -5.54
CA LYS A 358 9.85 13.33 -4.28
C LYS A 358 11.32 13.66 -4.00
N ALA A 359 12.27 12.88 -4.53
CA ALA A 359 13.70 13.21 -4.40
C ALA A 359 14.08 14.46 -5.22
N LYS A 360 13.30 14.76 -6.26
CA LYS A 360 13.50 15.93 -7.14
C LYS A 360 12.63 17.13 -6.76
N ASP A 361 11.66 16.95 -5.87
CA ASP A 361 10.71 17.98 -5.49
C ASP A 361 11.27 18.83 -4.34
N ALA A 362 11.72 20.03 -4.67
CA ALA A 362 12.26 20.99 -3.68
C ALA A 362 11.20 21.46 -2.66
N SER A 363 9.91 21.28 -2.94
CA SER A 363 8.83 21.62 -2.01
C SER A 363 8.51 20.48 -1.03
N ASP A 364 9.06 19.29 -1.24
CA ASP A 364 8.88 18.16 -0.31
C ASP A 364 9.55 18.47 1.04
N PRO A 365 8.84 18.34 2.18
CA PRO A 365 9.40 18.61 3.51
C PRO A 365 10.68 17.82 3.82
N LEU A 366 10.87 16.66 3.20
CA LEU A 366 12.03 15.78 3.37
C LEU A 366 13.05 15.90 2.22
N HIS A 367 12.94 16.92 1.37
CA HIS A 367 13.81 17.08 0.20
C HIS A 367 15.30 17.00 0.55
N MET A 368 15.74 17.62 1.65
CA MET A 368 17.14 17.58 2.10
C MET A 368 17.69 16.16 2.28
N ALA A 369 16.87 15.23 2.78
CA ALA A 369 17.27 13.84 2.93
C ALA A 369 17.06 13.07 1.61
N ARG A 370 15.87 13.18 1.00
CA ARG A 370 15.50 12.42 -0.20
C ARG A 370 16.35 12.75 -1.43
N SER A 371 16.82 13.98 -1.60
CA SER A 371 17.71 14.37 -2.71
C SER A 371 19.10 13.75 -2.63
N ARG A 372 19.51 13.35 -1.42
CA ARG A 372 20.80 12.68 -1.16
C ARG A 372 20.67 11.18 -1.01
N GLU A 373 19.43 10.67 -0.95
CA GLU A 373 19.14 9.27 -0.71
C GLU A 373 19.79 8.37 -1.75
N ARG A 374 20.39 7.30 -1.27
CA ARG A 374 20.94 6.23 -2.10
C ARG A 374 20.35 4.90 -1.69
N THR A 375 19.97 4.11 -2.67
CA THR A 375 19.62 2.69 -2.48
C THR A 375 20.84 1.85 -2.76
N THR A 376 21.14 0.89 -1.90
CA THR A 376 22.31 0.01 -2.00
C THR A 376 21.87 -1.45 -2.03
N LEU A 377 22.46 -2.22 -2.93
CA LEU A 377 22.42 -3.66 -2.95
C LEU A 377 23.72 -4.18 -2.33
N TYR A 378 23.61 -4.84 -1.20
CA TYR A 378 24.72 -5.51 -0.51
C TYR A 378 24.73 -6.99 -0.87
N CYS A 379 25.90 -7.53 -1.20
CA CYS A 379 26.14 -8.97 -1.30
C CYS A 379 26.84 -9.43 -0.02
N LEU A 380 26.16 -10.29 0.73
CA LEU A 380 26.56 -10.76 2.05
C LEU A 380 26.95 -12.23 2.00
N LYS A 381 28.00 -12.60 2.73
CA LYS A 381 28.37 -14.01 3.01
C LYS A 381 28.61 -14.20 4.50
N PRO A 382 28.35 -15.40 5.02
CA PRO A 382 28.85 -15.77 6.33
C PRO A 382 30.38 -15.62 6.37
N VAL A 383 30.91 -15.09 7.46
CA VAL A 383 32.35 -15.11 7.73
C VAL A 383 32.72 -16.57 7.97
N SER A 384 33.67 -17.08 7.20
CA SER A 384 34.19 -18.42 7.44
C SER A 384 34.77 -18.51 8.85
N PRO A 385 34.49 -19.57 9.63
CA PRO A 385 35.04 -19.75 10.96
C PRO A 385 36.58 -19.85 10.95
#